data_93e89812c820ed91bb9ddfe810cc5365
#
_entry.id   93e89812c820ed91bb9ddfe810cc5365
#
_cell.length_a   1.000
_cell.length_b   1.000
_cell.length_c   1.000
_cell.angle_alpha   90.00
_cell.angle_beta   90.00
_cell.angle_gamma   90.00
#
_symmetry.space_group_name_H-M   'P 1'
#
loop_
_entity.id
_entity.type
_entity.pdbx_description
1 polymer ?
#
loop_
_entity_poly.entity_id
_entity_poly.type
_entity_poly.pdbx_seq_one_letter_code
_entity_poly.pdbx_strand_id
1 'polypeptide(L)'
;MHCEAAFLLLYKNHGFSVFPFLIRQTIFGPKGIENTGKMEMTEIQRYKIALERLKQLSDIRLGKPLLIQTLMGNLRVLHSNHIGYFKYISTKKSWEIALTDGSFVRLKGNLRAKNLCAYNDRFIQIHQSYIINIQYLCMIQNNHCIMYPPFHHINELCISQKYKRELTAYFYQF
;
A
#
# COMPACT_ATOMS: atom_id res chain seq x y z
N MET A 1 -11.16 -20.72 24.94
CA MET A 1 -10.85 -19.39 25.50
C MET A 1 -9.43 -18.86 25.25
N HIS A 2 -8.50 -19.62 24.67
CA HIS A 2 -7.10 -19.11 24.44
C HIS A 2 -6.82 -18.52 23.05
N CYS A 3 -7.74 -18.63 22.08
CA CYS A 3 -7.53 -18.07 20.73
C CYS A 3 -7.87 -16.58 20.58
N GLU A 4 -8.73 -16.03 21.44
CA GLU A 4 -9.09 -14.59 21.36
C GLU A 4 -7.96 -13.64 21.78
N ALA A 5 -7.13 -14.08 22.72
CA ALA A 5 -6.03 -13.26 23.23
C ALA A 5 -4.90 -13.08 22.20
N ALA A 6 -4.62 -14.08 21.37
CA ALA A 6 -3.60 -14.00 20.32
C ALA A 6 -4.05 -13.09 19.15
N PHE A 7 -5.35 -13.05 18.89
CA PHE A 7 -5.92 -12.21 17.83
C PHE A 7 -5.93 -10.72 18.23
N LEU A 8 -6.19 -10.42 19.51
CA LEU A 8 -6.14 -9.06 20.06
C LEU A 8 -4.73 -8.47 20.15
N LEU A 9 -3.72 -9.31 20.33
CA LEU A 9 -2.30 -8.89 20.37
C LEU A 9 -1.78 -8.50 18.98
N LEU A 10 -2.19 -9.19 17.93
CA LEU A 10 -1.89 -8.81 16.53
C LEU A 10 -2.60 -7.52 16.10
N TYR A 11 -3.78 -7.26 16.70
CA TYR A 11 -4.58 -6.09 16.40
C TYR A 11 -4.00 -4.77 16.97
N LYS A 12 -3.34 -4.84 18.14
CA LYS A 12 -2.76 -3.67 18.81
C LYS A 12 -1.52 -3.09 18.14
N ASN A 13 -0.80 -3.90 17.36
CA ASN A 13 0.49 -3.49 16.79
C ASN A 13 0.44 -2.89 15.37
N HIS A 14 -0.72 -2.92 14.67
CA HIS A 14 -0.78 -2.52 13.26
C HIS A 14 -1.86 -1.49 12.87
N GLY A 15 -2.46 -0.77 13.82
CA GLY A 15 -3.20 0.49 13.58
C GLY A 15 -4.32 0.48 12.51
N PHE A 16 -4.97 -0.65 12.24
CA PHE A 16 -6.07 -0.73 11.26
C PHE A 16 -7.44 -0.50 11.89
N SER A 17 -7.97 0.71 11.76
CA SER A 17 -9.23 1.17 12.37
C SER A 17 -10.53 0.80 11.63
N VAL A 18 -10.51 0.07 10.52
CA VAL A 18 -11.73 -0.07 9.66
C VAL A 18 -12.21 -1.53 9.46
N PHE A 19 -11.70 -2.50 10.19
CA PHE A 19 -11.91 -3.91 9.87
C PHE A 19 -12.88 -4.78 10.72
N PRO A 20 -13.60 -4.30 11.75
CA PRO A 20 -14.45 -5.22 12.55
C PRO A 20 -15.68 -5.74 11.80
N PHE A 21 -16.23 -4.97 10.85
CA PHE A 21 -17.52 -5.30 10.24
C PHE A 21 -17.42 -6.33 9.12
N LEU A 22 -16.40 -6.22 8.26
CA LEU A 22 -16.21 -7.14 7.12
C LEU A 22 -15.74 -8.53 7.54
N ILE A 23 -14.90 -8.61 8.57
CA ILE A 23 -14.41 -9.92 9.09
C ILE A 23 -15.56 -10.72 9.69
N ARG A 24 -16.52 -10.06 10.36
CA ARG A 24 -17.66 -10.75 10.98
C ARG A 24 -18.60 -11.39 9.95
N GLN A 25 -18.80 -10.75 8.80
CA GLN A 25 -19.63 -11.32 7.72
C GLN A 25 -18.92 -12.44 6.95
N THR A 26 -17.58 -12.43 6.87
CA THR A 26 -16.82 -13.42 6.10
C THR A 26 -16.53 -14.68 6.90
N ILE A 27 -16.42 -14.56 8.23
CA ILE A 27 -16.13 -15.71 9.13
C ILE A 27 -17.41 -16.34 9.67
N PHE A 28 -18.43 -15.52 9.97
CA PHE A 28 -19.72 -15.97 10.49
C PHE A 28 -20.81 -15.66 9.45
N GLY A 29 -20.91 -16.48 8.41
CA GLY A 29 -22.03 -16.42 7.46
C GLY A 29 -23.39 -16.55 8.16
N PRO A 30 -24.50 -16.12 7.51
CA PRO A 30 -25.83 -16.13 8.12
C PRO A 30 -26.20 -17.53 8.62
N LYS A 31 -26.61 -17.59 9.89
CA LYS A 31 -27.20 -18.80 10.48
C LYS A 31 -28.52 -19.11 9.76
N GLY A 32 -28.51 -20.21 9.08
CA GLY A 32 -29.74 -20.83 8.56
C GLY A 32 -29.58 -21.29 7.12
N ILE A 33 -29.37 -22.60 6.95
CA ILE A 33 -30.03 -23.44 5.93
C ILE A 33 -29.65 -24.88 6.22
N GLU A 34 -30.68 -25.71 6.10
CA GLU A 34 -30.84 -27.07 6.49
C GLU A 34 -29.87 -28.12 5.92
N ASN A 35 -29.74 -29.16 6.69
CA ASN A 35 -29.12 -30.45 6.56
C ASN A 35 -29.34 -31.13 5.20
N THR A 36 -28.30 -31.20 4.37
CA THR A 36 -28.11 -32.24 3.38
C THR A 36 -26.63 -32.57 3.27
N GLY A 37 -26.23 -33.73 3.81
CA GLY A 37 -25.02 -34.49 3.46
C GLY A 37 -23.69 -33.78 3.27
N LYS A 38 -23.40 -32.64 3.92
CA LYS A 38 -22.12 -31.95 3.85
C LYS A 38 -21.22 -32.37 4.99
N MET A 39 -20.10 -32.97 4.64
CA MET A 39 -18.97 -33.24 5.50
C MET A 39 -18.64 -32.00 6.33
N GLU A 40 -18.83 -32.04 7.64
CA GLU A 40 -18.50 -30.91 8.53
C GLU A 40 -17.02 -30.55 8.42
N MET A 41 -16.77 -29.35 7.93
CA MET A 41 -15.43 -28.81 7.84
C MET A 41 -14.88 -28.55 9.23
N THR A 42 -13.75 -29.16 9.58
CA THR A 42 -13.10 -28.94 10.89
C THR A 42 -12.75 -27.47 11.06
N GLU A 43 -12.71 -26.98 12.31
CA GLU A 43 -12.29 -25.58 12.60
C GLU A 43 -10.95 -25.24 11.95
N ILE A 44 -9.99 -26.15 11.98
CA ILE A 44 -8.68 -25.99 11.35
C ILE A 44 -8.79 -25.72 9.84
N GLN A 45 -9.70 -26.43 9.15
CA GLN A 45 -9.94 -26.21 7.72
C GLN A 45 -10.58 -24.84 7.46
N ARG A 46 -11.49 -24.39 8.32
CA ARG A 46 -12.10 -23.05 8.25
C ARG A 46 -11.04 -21.95 8.44
N TYR A 47 -10.15 -22.11 9.42
CA TYR A 47 -9.03 -21.18 9.62
C TYR A 47 -8.06 -21.14 8.43
N LYS A 48 -7.70 -22.30 7.87
CA LYS A 48 -6.83 -22.35 6.67
C LYS A 48 -7.46 -21.62 5.50
N ILE A 49 -8.75 -21.83 5.23
CA ILE A 49 -9.46 -21.14 4.14
C ILE A 49 -9.53 -19.63 4.40
N ALA A 50 -9.80 -19.21 5.63
CA ALA A 50 -9.84 -17.79 5.99
C ALA A 50 -8.48 -17.13 5.81
N LEU A 51 -7.40 -17.77 6.25
CA LEU A 51 -6.04 -17.29 6.07
C LEU A 51 -5.64 -17.17 4.58
N GLU A 52 -6.03 -18.17 3.77
CA GLU A 52 -5.76 -18.15 2.34
C GLU A 52 -6.51 -16.99 1.65
N ARG A 53 -7.77 -16.77 1.99
CA ARG A 53 -8.55 -15.61 1.49
C ARG A 53 -7.94 -14.28 1.92
N LEU A 54 -7.48 -14.17 3.17
CA LEU A 54 -6.81 -12.96 3.65
C LEU A 54 -5.50 -12.70 2.91
N LYS A 55 -4.71 -13.74 2.60
CA LYS A 55 -3.51 -13.64 1.77
C LYS A 55 -3.86 -13.15 0.37
N GLN A 56 -4.83 -13.80 -0.30
CA GLN A 56 -5.27 -13.39 -1.64
C GLN A 56 -5.74 -11.93 -1.67
N LEU A 57 -6.51 -11.48 -0.66
CA LEU A 57 -6.93 -10.08 -0.55
C LEU A 57 -5.76 -9.13 -0.32
N SER A 58 -4.74 -9.52 0.43
CA SER A 58 -3.54 -8.72 0.63
C SER A 58 -2.73 -8.61 -0.67
N ASP A 59 -2.58 -9.70 -1.40
CA ASP A 59 -1.85 -9.73 -2.67
C ASP A 59 -2.54 -8.88 -3.75
N ILE A 60 -3.87 -8.93 -3.82
CA ILE A 60 -4.67 -8.07 -4.72
C ILE A 60 -4.46 -6.59 -4.36
N ARG A 61 -4.42 -6.25 -3.07
CA ARG A 61 -4.24 -4.86 -2.61
C ARG A 61 -2.82 -4.34 -2.78
N LEU A 62 -1.81 -5.20 -2.65
CA LEU A 62 -0.41 -4.82 -2.79
C LEU A 62 0.00 -4.65 -4.25
N GLY A 63 -0.72 -5.28 -5.19
CA GLY A 63 -0.35 -5.35 -6.60
C GLY A 63 0.90 -6.21 -6.83
N LYS A 64 1.31 -6.33 -8.08
CA LYS A 64 2.54 -7.08 -8.43
C LYS A 64 3.77 -6.37 -7.83
N PRO A 65 4.75 -7.11 -7.28
CA PRO A 65 5.99 -6.50 -6.82
C PRO A 65 6.77 -5.88 -7.99
N LEU A 66 7.43 -4.77 -7.73
CA LEU A 66 8.30 -4.08 -8.68
C LEU A 66 9.67 -4.76 -8.70
N LEU A 67 10.08 -5.27 -9.85
CA LEU A 67 11.44 -5.76 -10.05
C LEU A 67 12.29 -4.64 -10.63
N ILE A 68 13.29 -4.19 -9.88
CA ILE A 68 14.19 -3.12 -10.29
C ILE A 68 15.61 -3.62 -10.41
N GLN A 69 16.35 -3.05 -11.36
CA GLN A 69 17.79 -3.25 -11.47
C GLN A 69 18.50 -2.09 -10.76
N THR A 70 19.34 -2.43 -9.78
CA THR A 70 20.20 -1.45 -9.10
C THR A 70 21.36 -1.01 -9.99
N LEU A 71 22.04 0.07 -9.61
CA LEU A 71 23.22 0.55 -10.35
C LEU A 71 24.35 -0.50 -10.44
N MET A 72 24.43 -1.38 -9.45
CA MET A 72 25.42 -2.48 -9.41
C MET A 72 24.99 -3.69 -10.23
N GLY A 73 23.83 -3.62 -10.91
CA GLY A 73 23.31 -4.73 -11.74
C GLY A 73 22.47 -5.75 -10.99
N ASN A 74 22.39 -5.69 -9.66
CA ASN A 74 21.56 -6.60 -8.88
C ASN A 74 20.08 -6.36 -9.13
N LEU A 75 19.27 -7.41 -9.08
CA LEU A 75 17.83 -7.34 -9.13
C LEU A 75 17.27 -7.24 -7.70
N ARG A 76 16.44 -6.25 -7.45
CA ARG A 76 15.74 -6.07 -6.15
C ARG A 76 14.24 -6.10 -6.38
N VAL A 77 13.53 -6.87 -5.56
CA VAL A 77 12.07 -6.92 -5.54
C VAL A 77 11.56 -5.94 -4.49
N LEU A 78 10.65 -5.06 -4.88
CA LEU A 78 10.02 -4.07 -4.00
C LEU A 78 8.51 -4.22 -4.06
N HIS A 79 7.88 -4.27 -2.90
CA HIS A 79 6.43 -4.19 -2.79
C HIS A 79 5.99 -2.74 -2.63
N SER A 80 4.81 -2.40 -3.15
CA SER A 80 4.29 -1.02 -3.14
C SER A 80 4.16 -0.43 -1.74
N ASN A 81 3.88 -1.26 -0.72
CA ASN A 81 3.80 -0.85 0.68
C ASN A 81 5.15 -0.47 1.30
N HIS A 82 6.27 -0.82 0.68
CA HIS A 82 7.61 -0.40 1.12
C HIS A 82 8.07 0.89 0.44
N ILE A 83 7.30 1.41 -0.51
CA ILE A 83 7.64 2.60 -1.29
C ILE A 83 6.85 3.78 -0.76
N GLY A 84 7.53 4.82 -0.28
CA GLY A 84 6.91 6.05 0.17
C GLY A 84 6.68 7.05 -0.96
N TYR A 85 7.73 7.35 -1.71
CA TYR A 85 7.67 8.29 -2.82
C TYR A 85 8.83 8.07 -3.80
N PHE A 86 8.69 8.66 -4.98
CA PHE A 86 9.75 8.73 -5.99
C PHE A 86 10.17 10.19 -6.16
N LYS A 87 11.49 10.40 -6.25
CA LYS A 87 12.11 11.70 -6.48
C LYS A 87 12.93 11.66 -7.76
N TYR A 88 12.67 12.58 -8.68
CA TYR A 88 13.50 12.73 -9.88
C TYR A 88 14.70 13.62 -9.61
N ILE A 89 15.88 13.08 -9.84
CA ILE A 89 17.15 13.80 -9.68
C ILE A 89 17.60 14.33 -11.05
N SER A 90 17.41 15.62 -11.29
CA SER A 90 17.68 16.27 -12.61
C SER A 90 19.14 16.13 -13.03
N THR A 91 20.08 16.29 -12.11
CA THR A 91 21.52 16.17 -12.38
C THR A 91 21.92 14.78 -12.84
N LYS A 92 21.21 13.75 -12.37
CA LYS A 92 21.46 12.34 -12.68
C LYS A 92 20.50 11.79 -13.73
N LYS A 93 19.50 12.57 -14.15
CA LYS A 93 18.41 12.20 -15.07
C LYS A 93 17.78 10.85 -14.70
N SER A 94 17.57 10.60 -13.42
CA SER A 94 17.09 9.32 -12.91
C SER A 94 16.14 9.49 -11.73
N TRP A 95 15.25 8.52 -11.53
CA TRP A 95 14.38 8.45 -10.37
C TRP A 95 15.07 7.74 -9.21
N GLU A 96 14.84 8.23 -8.00
CA GLU A 96 15.18 7.56 -6.75
C GLU A 96 13.88 7.20 -6.02
N ILE A 97 13.85 6.03 -5.41
CA ILE A 97 12.74 5.53 -4.58
C ILE A 97 13.12 5.71 -3.13
N ALA A 98 12.29 6.40 -2.35
CA ALA A 98 12.39 6.43 -0.91
C ALA A 98 11.62 5.25 -0.30
N LEU A 99 12.29 4.44 0.50
CA LEU A 99 11.73 3.25 1.11
C LEU A 99 11.40 3.47 2.60
N THR A 100 10.50 2.64 3.12
CA THR A 100 10.04 2.70 4.52
C THR A 100 11.15 2.42 5.55
N ASP A 101 12.23 1.77 5.14
CA ASP A 101 13.42 1.55 5.96
C ASP A 101 14.38 2.76 5.99
N GLY A 102 13.99 3.88 5.37
CA GLY A 102 14.81 5.09 5.24
C GLY A 102 15.85 5.02 4.12
N SER A 103 15.99 3.90 3.43
CA SER A 103 16.94 3.76 2.32
C SER A 103 16.40 4.37 1.03
N PHE A 104 17.33 4.77 0.14
CA PHE A 104 17.03 5.25 -1.20
C PHE A 104 17.58 4.28 -2.24
N VAL A 105 16.76 3.98 -3.24
CA VAL A 105 17.17 3.11 -4.35
C VAL A 105 17.05 3.87 -5.66
N ARG A 106 18.17 4.04 -6.37
CA ARG A 106 18.17 4.68 -7.67
C ARG A 106 17.76 3.68 -8.75
N LEU A 107 16.81 4.12 -9.59
CA LEU A 107 16.37 3.36 -10.75
C LEU A 107 17.37 3.55 -11.91
N LYS A 108 17.68 2.45 -12.59
CA LYS A 108 18.47 2.46 -13.81
C LYS A 108 17.56 2.77 -15.01
N GLY A 109 18.04 3.60 -15.91
CA GLY A 109 17.36 3.88 -17.20
C GLY A 109 16.47 5.12 -17.19
N ASN A 110 15.99 5.49 -18.38
CA ASN A 110 15.14 6.65 -18.64
C ASN A 110 13.66 6.30 -18.40
N LEU A 111 13.28 6.07 -17.14
CA LEU A 111 11.90 5.83 -16.79
C LEU A 111 11.12 7.15 -16.80
N ARG A 112 9.94 7.13 -17.43
CA ARG A 112 9.00 8.25 -17.39
C ARG A 112 8.10 8.14 -16.17
N ALA A 113 7.70 9.28 -15.60
CA ALA A 113 6.75 9.33 -14.48
C ALA A 113 5.49 8.49 -14.73
N LYS A 114 4.93 8.57 -15.95
CA LYS A 114 3.76 7.79 -16.36
C LYS A 114 3.94 6.28 -16.15
N ASN A 115 5.13 5.75 -16.41
CA ASN A 115 5.39 4.31 -16.23
C ASN A 115 5.40 3.92 -14.75
N LEU A 116 5.90 4.81 -13.89
CA LEU A 116 5.91 4.60 -12.44
C LEU A 116 4.50 4.67 -11.85
N CYS A 117 3.68 5.64 -12.28
CA CYS A 117 2.28 5.73 -11.87
C CYS A 117 1.45 4.55 -12.37
N ALA A 118 1.69 4.06 -13.60
CA ALA A 118 0.98 2.92 -14.17
C ALA A 118 1.30 1.58 -13.48
N TYR A 119 2.37 1.53 -12.71
CA TYR A 119 2.75 0.34 -11.95
C TYR A 119 1.75 0.00 -10.83
N ASN A 120 1.23 1.01 -10.15
CA ASN A 120 0.25 0.84 -9.09
C ASN A 120 -0.59 2.13 -8.99
N ASP A 121 -1.90 1.99 -8.85
CA ASP A 121 -2.88 3.09 -8.73
C ASP A 121 -2.67 3.98 -7.49
N ARG A 122 -1.92 3.48 -6.50
CA ARG A 122 -1.53 4.27 -5.32
C ARG A 122 -0.43 5.30 -5.59
N PHE A 123 0.24 5.23 -6.73
CA PHE A 123 1.31 6.16 -7.09
C PHE A 123 0.77 7.30 -7.91
N ILE A 124 0.72 8.48 -7.32
CA ILE A 124 0.19 9.69 -7.94
C ILE A 124 1.31 10.71 -8.11
N GLN A 125 1.42 11.25 -9.32
CA GLN A 125 2.36 12.33 -9.59
C GLN A 125 1.80 13.64 -9.03
N ILE A 126 2.58 14.32 -8.16
CA ILE A 126 2.22 15.60 -7.53
C ILE A 126 3.05 16.77 -8.09
N HIS A 127 4.18 16.46 -8.69
CA HIS A 127 5.11 17.43 -9.27
C HIS A 127 5.89 16.76 -10.41
N GLN A 128 6.49 17.55 -11.32
CA GLN A 128 7.36 16.97 -12.36
C GLN A 128 8.47 16.06 -11.80
N SER A 129 8.91 16.31 -10.56
CA SER A 129 9.99 15.59 -9.90
C SER A 129 9.52 14.70 -8.74
N TYR A 130 8.22 14.64 -8.43
CA TYR A 130 7.72 13.87 -7.30
C TYR A 130 6.48 13.04 -7.65
N ILE A 131 6.52 11.77 -7.25
CA ILE A 131 5.39 10.84 -7.25
C ILE A 131 5.26 10.32 -5.82
N ILE A 132 4.10 10.40 -5.22
CA ILE A 132 3.85 9.90 -3.86
C ILE A 132 3.06 8.60 -3.89
N ASN A 133 3.24 7.80 -2.85
CA ASN A 133 2.32 6.73 -2.52
C ASN A 133 1.24 7.30 -1.59
N ILE A 134 0.00 7.40 -2.09
CA ILE A 134 -1.12 7.98 -1.34
C ILE A 134 -1.44 7.22 -0.05
N GLN A 135 -1.01 5.96 0.08
CA GLN A 135 -1.16 5.20 1.32
C GLN A 135 -0.48 5.90 2.51
N TYR A 136 0.58 6.67 2.25
CA TYR A 136 1.31 7.43 3.26
C TYR A 136 0.90 8.90 3.33
N LEU A 137 -0.03 9.37 2.48
CA LEU A 137 -0.50 10.75 2.54
C LEU A 137 -1.38 10.95 3.77
N CYS A 138 -0.95 11.85 4.67
CA CYS A 138 -1.69 12.24 5.87
C CYS A 138 -2.63 13.41 5.57
N MET A 139 -2.09 14.49 5.00
CA MET A 139 -2.84 15.70 4.71
C MET A 139 -2.15 16.54 3.63
N ILE A 140 -2.91 17.45 3.05
CA ILE A 140 -2.40 18.47 2.14
C ILE A 140 -2.52 19.82 2.82
N GLN A 141 -1.40 20.50 3.05
CA GLN A 141 -1.37 21.82 3.67
C GLN A 141 -0.51 22.77 2.81
N ASN A 142 -1.06 23.93 2.44
CA ASN A 142 -0.34 24.95 1.66
C ASN A 142 0.37 24.40 0.41
N ASN A 143 -0.31 23.53 -0.34
CA ASN A 143 0.23 22.83 -1.51
C ASN A 143 1.43 21.90 -1.21
N HIS A 144 1.62 21.47 0.03
CA HIS A 144 2.59 20.45 0.42
C HIS A 144 1.86 19.18 0.88
N CYS A 145 2.41 18.03 0.51
CA CYS A 145 1.96 16.74 1.03
C CYS A 145 2.68 16.46 2.35
N ILE A 146 1.91 16.30 3.42
CA ILE A 146 2.41 15.83 4.71
C ILE A 146 2.12 14.34 4.76
N MET A 147 3.16 13.55 5.02
CA MET A 147 3.11 12.10 4.99
C MET A 147 3.03 11.51 6.40
N TYR A 148 2.40 10.34 6.51
CA TYR A 148 2.50 9.53 7.72
C TYR A 148 3.92 8.99 7.95
N PRO A 149 4.27 8.60 9.19
CA PRO A 149 5.51 7.86 9.44
C PRO A 149 5.66 6.66 8.48
N PRO A 150 6.88 6.38 8.04
CA PRO A 150 8.17 6.97 8.44
C PRO A 150 8.53 8.26 7.70
N PHE A 151 7.69 8.79 6.82
CA PHE A 151 7.98 9.93 5.93
C PHE A 151 7.51 11.30 6.46
N HIS A 152 7.05 11.37 7.72
CA HIS A 152 6.48 12.59 8.33
C HIS A 152 7.44 13.79 8.40
N HIS A 153 8.73 13.56 8.31
CA HIS A 153 9.77 14.61 8.36
C HIS A 153 10.11 15.21 6.99
N ILE A 154 9.49 14.72 5.91
CA ILE A 154 9.77 15.18 4.55
C ILE A 154 8.93 16.41 4.23
N ASN A 155 9.59 17.56 4.01
CA ASN A 155 8.92 18.84 3.73
C ASN A 155 9.02 19.27 2.24
N GLU A 156 9.71 18.52 1.40
CA GLU A 156 9.97 18.86 0.01
C GLU A 156 8.87 18.45 -0.99
N LEU A 157 7.84 17.76 -0.55
CA LEU A 157 6.79 17.19 -1.39
C LEU A 157 5.74 18.25 -1.79
N CYS A 158 6.14 19.21 -2.63
CA CYS A 158 5.26 20.25 -3.12
C CYS A 158 4.37 19.76 -4.26
N ILE A 159 3.11 20.20 -4.25
CA ILE A 159 2.13 19.91 -5.29
C ILE A 159 2.13 21.07 -6.29
N SER A 160 2.42 20.81 -7.56
CA SER A 160 2.27 21.84 -8.59
C SER A 160 0.80 21.93 -9.06
N GLN A 161 0.39 23.11 -9.49
CA GLN A 161 -0.99 23.42 -9.94
C GLN A 161 -1.52 22.38 -10.94
N LYS A 162 -0.66 21.96 -11.87
CA LYS A 162 -1.00 20.99 -12.92
C LYS A 162 -1.51 19.67 -12.35
N TYR A 163 -0.92 19.19 -11.25
CA TYR A 163 -1.20 17.86 -10.68
C TYR A 163 -2.18 17.89 -9.52
N LYS A 164 -2.51 19.10 -9.01
CA LYS A 164 -3.39 19.26 -7.86
C LYS A 164 -4.79 18.67 -8.12
N ARG A 165 -5.34 18.93 -9.31
CA ARG A 165 -6.66 18.44 -9.69
C ARG A 165 -6.71 16.91 -9.76
N GLU A 166 -5.68 16.27 -10.31
CA GLU A 166 -5.59 14.82 -10.40
C GLU A 166 -5.48 14.17 -9.01
N LEU A 167 -4.65 14.75 -8.14
CA LEU A 167 -4.52 14.28 -6.77
C LEU A 167 -5.84 14.41 -5.99
N THR A 168 -6.54 15.55 -6.08
CA THR A 168 -7.78 15.77 -5.33
C THR A 168 -8.93 14.91 -5.86
N ALA A 169 -8.97 14.63 -7.16
CA ALA A 169 -9.97 13.76 -7.76
C ALA A 169 -9.89 12.29 -7.29
N TYR A 170 -8.76 11.90 -6.70
CA TYR A 170 -8.59 10.57 -6.14
C TYR A 170 -9.42 10.35 -4.86
N PHE A 171 -9.78 11.42 -4.17
CA PHE A 171 -10.49 11.35 -2.89
C PHE A 171 -11.97 11.75 -3.05
N TYR A 172 -12.84 11.13 -2.23
CA TYR A 172 -14.21 11.63 -2.06
C TYR A 172 -14.16 13.02 -1.43
N GLN A 173 -14.90 13.96 -1.99
CA GLN A 173 -15.05 15.32 -1.47
C GLN A 173 -16.44 15.44 -0.85
N PHE A 174 -16.50 15.93 0.38
CA PHE A 174 -17.72 16.18 1.11
C PHE A 174 -18.01 17.69 1.13
#